data_70124ba48e1c3abb86d6356edee1a61c
#
_entry.id   70124ba48e1c3abb86d6356edee1a61c
#
_cell.length_a   1.000
_cell.length_b   1.000
_cell.length_c   1.000
_cell.angle_alpha   90.00
_cell.angle_beta   90.00
_cell.angle_gamma   90.00
#
_symmetry.space_group_name_H-M   'P 1'
#
loop_
_entity.id
_entity.type
_entity.pdbx_description
1 polymer ?
#
loop_
_entity_poly.entity_id
_entity_poly.type
_entity_poly.pdbx_seq_one_letter_code
_entity_poly.pdbx_strand_id
1 'polypeptide(L)'
;MATDERFRQQVDLLIRVLPSVAEENVFALKGGTAINLFVRDLPRLSVDIDLTYLPVKAREESLADIDAALDRISKSISEAVPQTKVVPSRLHNEGIITRLVVRTPETQIKVEVTPVARGCVFEPRVMHVAPSVEDQFGYAETQVVSFDDLYAGKIVAALDRQHPRDLFDVRDLLRKEGISTSLRQAFLAYIVSHNRPAIEVLAPTRKDIRSDFEENFSGMTTELVGLEELVATREEMIEAIVAQMPDEHRAFLVGVERGEIDWNLSGLTDAANLPAVRWKLTNLDRLEAKRRHRQAEELEGIWR
;
A
#
# COMPACT_ATOMS: atom_id res chain seq x y z
N MET A 1 8.10 -18.46 19.49
CA MET A 1 6.68 -18.55 19.89
C MET A 1 5.91 -19.23 18.77
N ALA A 2 4.92 -20.06 19.09
CA ALA A 2 4.04 -20.61 18.04
C ALA A 2 3.25 -19.43 17.45
N THR A 3 3.38 -19.21 16.16
CA THR A 3 2.56 -18.28 15.40
C THR A 3 1.11 -18.69 15.55
N ASP A 4 0.20 -17.74 15.76
CA ASP A 4 -1.22 -18.04 15.96
C ASP A 4 -1.75 -18.89 14.78
N GLU A 5 -2.27 -20.07 15.06
CA GLU A 5 -2.77 -21.03 14.07
C GLU A 5 -3.82 -20.41 13.13
N ARG A 6 -4.61 -19.45 13.64
CA ARG A 6 -5.59 -18.71 12.85
C ARG A 6 -4.93 -17.93 11.69
N PHE A 7 -3.79 -17.30 11.94
CA PHE A 7 -3.08 -16.57 10.88
C PHE A 7 -2.44 -17.52 9.87
N ARG A 8 -1.96 -18.69 10.30
CA ARG A 8 -1.41 -19.71 9.39
C ARG A 8 -2.49 -20.21 8.42
N GLN A 9 -3.69 -20.51 8.93
CA GLN A 9 -4.83 -20.92 8.10
C GLN A 9 -5.25 -19.85 7.09
N GLN A 10 -5.12 -18.56 7.47
CA GLN A 10 -5.39 -17.45 6.54
C GLN A 10 -4.34 -17.38 5.43
N VAL A 11 -3.04 -17.57 5.75
CA VAL A 11 -1.97 -17.59 4.74
C VAL A 11 -2.15 -18.81 3.81
N ASP A 12 -2.48 -20.00 4.33
CA ASP A 12 -2.77 -21.18 3.52
C ASP A 12 -3.90 -20.90 2.52
N LEU A 13 -5.02 -20.36 2.99
CA LEU A 13 -6.13 -19.98 2.11
C LEU A 13 -5.71 -18.92 1.08
N LEU A 14 -4.91 -17.93 1.49
CA LEU A 14 -4.40 -16.89 0.62
C LEU A 14 -3.56 -17.46 -0.52
N ILE A 15 -2.61 -18.36 -0.23
CA ILE A 15 -1.76 -19.00 -1.23
C ILE A 15 -2.59 -19.81 -2.23
N ARG A 16 -3.63 -20.51 -1.76
CA ARG A 16 -4.55 -21.26 -2.63
C ARG A 16 -5.43 -20.39 -3.52
N VAL A 17 -5.70 -19.15 -3.10
CA VAL A 17 -6.52 -18.16 -3.84
C VAL A 17 -5.68 -17.37 -4.86
N LEU A 18 -4.40 -17.14 -4.61
CA LEU A 18 -3.52 -16.34 -5.46
C LEU A 18 -3.50 -16.76 -6.94
N PRO A 19 -3.50 -18.06 -7.32
CA PRO A 19 -3.54 -18.45 -8.74
C PRO A 19 -4.75 -17.88 -9.48
N SER A 20 -5.95 -17.88 -8.86
CA SER A 20 -7.15 -17.29 -9.47
C SER A 20 -7.03 -15.77 -9.63
N VAL A 21 -6.30 -15.09 -8.76
CA VAL A 21 -6.01 -13.66 -8.88
C VAL A 21 -4.99 -13.40 -9.98
N ALA A 22 -3.98 -14.26 -10.12
CA ALA A 22 -2.91 -14.14 -11.10
C ALA A 22 -3.38 -14.31 -12.56
N GLU A 23 -4.54 -14.92 -12.79
CA GLU A 23 -5.18 -14.99 -14.12
C GLU A 23 -5.56 -13.62 -14.67
N GLU A 24 -5.72 -12.60 -13.79
CA GLU A 24 -6.15 -11.25 -14.16
C GLU A 24 -4.95 -10.29 -14.26
N ASN A 25 -4.38 -10.18 -15.47
CA ASN A 25 -3.20 -9.34 -15.75
C ASN A 25 -3.41 -7.83 -15.54
N VAL A 26 -4.63 -7.39 -15.29
CA VAL A 26 -4.96 -5.98 -14.99
C VAL A 26 -4.64 -5.59 -13.55
N PHE A 27 -4.24 -6.55 -12.71
CA PHE A 27 -3.90 -6.32 -11.31
C PHE A 27 -2.45 -6.65 -10.99
N ALA A 28 -1.90 -5.92 -10.02
CA ALA A 28 -0.68 -6.29 -9.33
C ALA A 28 -0.90 -6.31 -7.82
N LEU A 29 -0.30 -7.29 -7.14
CA LEU A 29 -0.32 -7.40 -5.69
C LEU A 29 0.51 -6.28 -5.07
N LYS A 30 0.00 -5.71 -3.98
CA LYS A 30 0.68 -4.70 -3.15
C LYS A 30 0.51 -5.00 -1.66
N GLY A 31 0.94 -4.06 -0.83
CA GLY A 31 0.68 -4.10 0.62
C GLY A 31 1.52 -5.11 1.39
N GLY A 32 1.02 -5.50 2.57
CA GLY A 32 1.77 -6.36 3.48
C GLY A 32 2.05 -7.76 2.93
N THR A 33 1.13 -8.32 2.17
CA THR A 33 1.28 -9.65 1.56
C THR A 33 2.40 -9.65 0.52
N ALA A 34 2.45 -8.65 -0.37
CA ALA A 34 3.55 -8.50 -1.32
C ALA A 34 4.91 -8.37 -0.60
N ILE A 35 4.99 -7.56 0.45
CA ILE A 35 6.24 -7.40 1.23
C ILE A 35 6.66 -8.72 1.86
N ASN A 36 5.77 -9.36 2.62
CA ASN A 36 6.16 -10.41 3.55
C ASN A 36 6.20 -11.80 2.93
N LEU A 37 5.44 -12.05 1.84
CA LEU A 37 5.41 -13.36 1.20
C LEU A 37 6.18 -13.43 -0.13
N PHE A 38 6.57 -12.27 -0.73
CA PHE A 38 7.27 -12.25 -2.02
C PHE A 38 8.62 -11.54 -1.95
N VAL A 39 8.71 -10.36 -1.31
CA VAL A 39 9.94 -9.55 -1.25
C VAL A 39 10.82 -9.95 -0.08
N ARG A 40 10.21 -10.28 1.05
CA ARG A 40 10.86 -10.77 2.28
C ARG A 40 10.56 -12.26 2.46
N ASP A 41 11.37 -12.93 3.23
CA ASP A 41 11.20 -14.37 3.49
C ASP A 41 10.42 -14.61 4.79
N LEU A 42 9.11 -14.25 4.75
CA LEU A 42 8.14 -14.49 5.81
C LEU A 42 8.50 -13.93 7.19
N PRO A 43 8.99 -12.67 7.32
CA PRO A 43 9.35 -12.12 8.63
C PRO A 43 8.13 -11.92 9.54
N ARG A 44 6.94 -11.71 8.93
CA ARG A 44 5.65 -11.72 9.61
C ARG A 44 4.53 -12.26 8.70
N LEU A 45 3.45 -12.68 9.32
CA LEU A 45 2.25 -13.08 8.58
C LEU A 45 1.51 -11.88 8.00
N SER A 46 0.94 -12.06 6.81
CA SER A 46 0.02 -11.12 6.18
C SER A 46 -1.11 -11.93 5.52
N VAL A 47 -2.34 -11.45 5.67
CA VAL A 47 -3.55 -12.26 5.46
C VAL A 47 -4.57 -11.64 4.50
N ASP A 48 -4.28 -10.49 3.91
CA ASP A 48 -5.15 -9.82 2.94
C ASP A 48 -4.46 -9.76 1.57
N ILE A 49 -5.22 -9.87 0.48
CA ILE A 49 -4.74 -9.66 -0.90
C ILE A 49 -5.16 -8.26 -1.33
N ASP A 50 -4.21 -7.33 -1.26
CA ASP A 50 -4.40 -5.95 -1.70
C ASP A 50 -3.92 -5.80 -3.13
N LEU A 51 -4.77 -5.31 -4.03
CA LEU A 51 -4.48 -5.18 -5.45
C LEU A 51 -4.46 -3.72 -5.91
N THR A 52 -3.58 -3.43 -6.85
CA THR A 52 -3.59 -2.20 -7.66
C THR A 52 -4.11 -2.55 -9.05
N TYR A 53 -5.08 -1.79 -9.56
CA TYR A 53 -5.48 -1.86 -10.95
C TYR A 53 -4.46 -1.09 -11.79
N LEU A 54 -3.79 -1.76 -12.73
CA LEU A 54 -2.64 -1.24 -13.46
C LEU A 54 -2.97 -0.25 -14.58
N PRO A 55 -4.00 -0.49 -15.43
CA PRO A 55 -4.23 0.39 -16.57
C PRO A 55 -4.63 1.82 -16.14
N VAL A 56 -4.07 2.82 -16.84
CA VAL A 56 -4.44 4.24 -16.67
C VAL A 56 -5.49 4.62 -17.72
N LYS A 57 -6.75 4.38 -17.40
CA LYS A 57 -7.93 4.62 -18.24
C LYS A 57 -8.87 5.62 -17.59
N ALA A 58 -9.91 6.03 -18.32
CA ALA A 58 -11.02 6.82 -17.77
C ALA A 58 -11.64 6.11 -16.54
N ARG A 59 -12.19 6.88 -15.61
CA ARG A 59 -12.71 6.33 -14.35
C ARG A 59 -13.80 5.27 -14.58
N GLU A 60 -14.77 5.58 -15.42
CA GLU A 60 -15.91 4.69 -15.71
C GLU A 60 -15.45 3.36 -16.33
N GLU A 61 -14.56 3.42 -17.32
CA GLU A 61 -13.97 2.24 -17.97
C GLU A 61 -13.16 1.39 -16.96
N SER A 62 -12.33 2.04 -16.14
CA SER A 62 -11.55 1.33 -15.10
C SER A 62 -12.43 0.63 -14.08
N LEU A 63 -13.54 1.26 -13.67
CA LEU A 63 -14.45 0.68 -12.70
C LEU A 63 -15.20 -0.52 -13.28
N ALA A 64 -15.61 -0.46 -14.55
CA ALA A 64 -16.23 -1.58 -15.25
C ALA A 64 -15.24 -2.76 -15.42
N ASP A 65 -13.97 -2.47 -15.75
CA ASP A 65 -12.92 -3.48 -15.86
C ASP A 65 -12.65 -4.16 -14.50
N ILE A 66 -12.57 -3.37 -13.42
CA ILE A 66 -12.38 -3.89 -12.05
C ILE A 66 -13.54 -4.80 -11.63
N ASP A 67 -14.79 -4.37 -11.86
CA ASP A 67 -15.97 -5.17 -11.54
C ASP A 67 -15.97 -6.51 -12.27
N ALA A 68 -15.72 -6.48 -13.59
CA ALA A 68 -15.68 -7.68 -14.43
C ALA A 68 -14.53 -8.62 -14.04
N ALA A 69 -13.34 -8.08 -13.74
CA ALA A 69 -12.19 -8.88 -13.33
C ALA A 69 -12.41 -9.53 -11.96
N LEU A 70 -12.94 -8.80 -10.97
CA LEU A 70 -13.27 -9.37 -9.66
C LEU A 70 -14.40 -10.42 -9.74
N ASP A 71 -15.37 -10.27 -10.65
CA ASP A 71 -16.39 -11.30 -10.89
C ASP A 71 -15.77 -12.58 -11.46
N ARG A 72 -14.81 -12.48 -12.41
CA ARG A 72 -14.07 -13.66 -12.92
C ARG A 72 -13.23 -14.32 -11.82
N ILE A 73 -12.47 -13.54 -11.03
CA ILE A 73 -11.72 -14.04 -9.86
C ILE A 73 -12.66 -14.77 -8.90
N SER A 74 -13.85 -14.22 -8.60
CA SER A 74 -14.83 -14.85 -7.72
C SER A 74 -15.28 -16.21 -8.21
N LYS A 75 -15.50 -16.36 -9.51
CA LYS A 75 -15.87 -17.63 -10.16
C LYS A 75 -14.72 -18.63 -10.14
N SER A 76 -13.52 -18.20 -10.55
CA SER A 76 -12.32 -19.04 -10.56
C SER A 76 -12.00 -19.58 -9.15
N ILE A 77 -12.05 -18.74 -8.10
CA ILE A 77 -11.88 -19.20 -6.72
C ILE A 77 -12.92 -20.25 -6.34
N SER A 78 -14.20 -20.03 -6.68
CA SER A 78 -15.28 -20.95 -6.32
C SER A 78 -15.15 -22.31 -7.00
N GLU A 79 -14.53 -22.36 -8.17
CA GLU A 79 -14.26 -23.58 -8.93
C GLU A 79 -12.98 -24.29 -8.48
N ALA A 80 -11.91 -23.52 -8.23
CA ALA A 80 -10.57 -24.06 -7.98
C ALA A 80 -10.31 -24.40 -6.50
N VAL A 81 -10.93 -23.67 -5.55
CA VAL A 81 -10.66 -23.83 -4.11
C VAL A 81 -11.84 -24.49 -3.40
N PRO A 82 -11.76 -25.80 -3.08
CA PRO A 82 -12.86 -26.54 -2.45
C PRO A 82 -13.31 -25.92 -1.11
N GLN A 83 -14.60 -26.08 -0.80
CA GLN A 83 -15.22 -25.62 0.45
C GLN A 83 -15.13 -24.10 0.70
N THR A 84 -14.92 -23.30 -0.34
CA THR A 84 -14.95 -21.85 -0.22
C THR A 84 -16.32 -21.29 -0.58
N LYS A 85 -16.66 -20.17 0.11
CA LYS A 85 -17.76 -19.28 -0.25
C LYS A 85 -17.19 -17.91 -0.52
N VAL A 86 -17.35 -17.42 -1.74
CA VAL A 86 -16.91 -16.07 -2.12
C VAL A 86 -18.10 -15.10 -2.04
N VAL A 87 -17.94 -14.02 -1.28
CA VAL A 87 -18.97 -12.99 -1.08
C VAL A 87 -18.44 -11.67 -1.63
N PRO A 88 -18.95 -11.21 -2.78
CA PRO A 88 -18.62 -9.91 -3.32
C PRO A 88 -19.18 -8.78 -2.45
N SER A 89 -18.36 -7.75 -2.21
CA SER A 89 -18.76 -6.49 -1.58
C SER A 89 -18.70 -5.37 -2.63
N ARG A 90 -19.80 -4.64 -2.77
CA ARG A 90 -19.95 -3.61 -3.79
C ARG A 90 -19.82 -2.21 -3.20
N LEU A 91 -19.23 -1.29 -3.97
CA LEU A 91 -19.17 0.12 -3.61
C LEU A 91 -20.59 0.70 -3.66
N HIS A 92 -21.02 1.27 -2.53
CA HIS A 92 -22.43 1.62 -2.26
C HIS A 92 -23.07 2.51 -3.35
N ASN A 93 -22.35 3.51 -3.85
CA ASN A 93 -22.89 4.49 -4.82
C ASN A 93 -22.76 4.07 -6.28
N GLU A 94 -21.96 3.05 -6.60
CA GLU A 94 -21.59 2.69 -7.97
C GLU A 94 -21.97 1.25 -8.32
N GLY A 95 -22.30 0.45 -7.32
CA GLY A 95 -22.73 -0.95 -7.50
C GLY A 95 -21.64 -1.91 -7.96
N ILE A 96 -20.39 -1.44 -8.13
CA ILE A 96 -19.26 -2.25 -8.60
C ILE A 96 -18.63 -3.05 -7.48
N ILE A 97 -18.11 -4.24 -7.79
CA ILE A 97 -17.33 -5.06 -6.86
C ILE A 97 -15.96 -4.38 -6.65
N THR A 98 -15.57 -4.18 -5.39
CA THR A 98 -14.23 -3.70 -5.03
C THR A 98 -13.54 -4.59 -4.01
N ARG A 99 -14.27 -5.57 -3.48
CA ARG A 99 -13.77 -6.51 -2.48
C ARG A 99 -14.47 -7.87 -2.65
N LEU A 100 -13.70 -8.92 -2.46
CA LEU A 100 -14.21 -10.29 -2.29
C LEU A 100 -13.83 -10.74 -0.87
N VAL A 101 -14.78 -11.33 -0.14
CA VAL A 101 -14.52 -12.05 1.11
C VAL A 101 -14.59 -13.53 0.80
N VAL A 102 -13.44 -14.20 0.87
CA VAL A 102 -13.32 -15.65 0.64
C VAL A 102 -13.33 -16.35 2.00
N ARG A 103 -14.27 -17.24 2.21
CA ARG A 103 -14.50 -17.94 3.48
C ARG A 103 -14.44 -19.44 3.31
N THR A 104 -13.79 -20.10 4.27
CA THR A 104 -13.93 -21.52 4.55
C THR A 104 -14.67 -21.69 5.89
N PRO A 105 -14.98 -22.94 6.33
CA PRO A 105 -15.52 -23.17 7.68
C PRO A 105 -14.59 -22.64 8.80
N GLU A 106 -13.26 -22.67 8.58
CA GLU A 106 -12.25 -22.39 9.59
C GLU A 106 -11.77 -20.92 9.56
N THR A 107 -11.73 -20.29 8.37
CA THR A 107 -11.08 -18.99 8.22
C THR A 107 -11.65 -18.14 7.08
N GLN A 108 -11.21 -16.90 7.00
CA GLN A 108 -11.54 -16.01 5.89
C GLN A 108 -10.37 -15.07 5.55
N ILE A 109 -10.30 -14.70 4.28
CA ILE A 109 -9.41 -13.67 3.75
C ILE A 109 -10.19 -12.67 2.90
N LYS A 110 -9.54 -11.56 2.55
CA LYS A 110 -10.10 -10.55 1.65
C LYS A 110 -9.21 -10.36 0.43
N VAL A 111 -9.84 -10.13 -0.71
CA VAL A 111 -9.21 -9.64 -1.92
C VAL A 111 -9.79 -8.25 -2.17
N GLU A 112 -8.97 -7.21 -2.14
CA GLU A 112 -9.43 -5.81 -2.21
C GLU A 112 -8.71 -5.03 -3.30
N VAL A 113 -9.47 -4.19 -4.01
CA VAL A 113 -8.94 -3.24 -5.01
C VAL A 113 -9.30 -1.83 -4.59
N THR A 114 -8.33 -0.91 -4.59
CA THR A 114 -8.59 0.50 -4.34
C THR A 114 -8.94 1.20 -5.65
N PRO A 115 -10.19 1.66 -5.87
CA PRO A 115 -10.63 2.18 -7.17
C PRO A 115 -10.08 3.58 -7.51
N VAL A 116 -9.50 4.29 -6.54
CA VAL A 116 -8.92 5.63 -6.73
C VAL A 116 -7.44 5.53 -7.09
N ALA A 117 -6.64 4.79 -6.31
CA ALA A 117 -5.22 4.59 -6.54
C ALA A 117 -5.00 3.51 -7.62
N ARG A 118 -5.06 3.93 -8.87
CA ARG A 118 -4.86 3.11 -10.07
C ARG A 118 -3.56 3.49 -10.75
N GLY A 119 -2.94 2.53 -11.43
CA GLY A 119 -1.59 2.66 -11.98
C GLY A 119 -0.53 2.50 -10.89
N CYS A 120 0.70 2.46 -11.30
CA CYS A 120 1.90 2.47 -10.47
C CYS A 120 2.96 3.39 -11.10
N VAL A 121 3.96 3.77 -10.33
CA VAL A 121 5.03 4.68 -10.79
C VAL A 121 6.01 3.92 -11.66
N PHE A 122 6.37 2.70 -11.26
CA PHE A 122 7.30 1.83 -11.97
C PHE A 122 6.62 0.54 -12.40
N GLU A 123 7.20 -0.13 -13.40
CA GLU A 123 6.66 -1.38 -13.95
C GLU A 123 6.57 -2.49 -12.88
N PRO A 124 5.42 -3.18 -12.78
CA PRO A 124 5.27 -4.35 -11.92
C PRO A 124 6.09 -5.52 -12.45
N ARG A 125 6.33 -6.52 -11.60
CA ARG A 125 7.07 -7.73 -11.96
C ARG A 125 6.30 -8.98 -11.56
N VAL A 126 6.39 -10.03 -12.36
CA VAL A 126 5.95 -11.35 -11.93
C VAL A 126 6.96 -11.87 -10.92
N MET A 127 6.47 -12.29 -9.76
CA MET A 127 7.27 -12.84 -8.68
C MET A 127 6.61 -14.11 -8.16
N HIS A 128 7.41 -15.08 -7.73
CA HIS A 128 6.95 -16.22 -6.94
C HIS A 128 7.13 -15.93 -5.43
N VAL A 129 6.41 -16.65 -4.61
CA VAL A 129 6.52 -16.56 -3.15
C VAL A 129 7.94 -16.88 -2.68
N ALA A 130 8.32 -16.30 -1.54
CA ALA A 130 9.64 -16.54 -0.94
C ALA A 130 9.81 -17.99 -0.48
N PRO A 131 11.06 -18.52 -0.38
CA PRO A 131 11.31 -19.93 -0.10
C PRO A 131 10.63 -20.47 1.16
N SER A 132 10.66 -19.72 2.26
CA SER A 132 9.98 -20.16 3.51
C SER A 132 8.45 -20.17 3.40
N VAL A 133 7.88 -19.41 2.47
CA VAL A 133 6.44 -19.44 2.18
C VAL A 133 6.10 -20.68 1.36
N GLU A 134 6.91 -20.96 0.32
CA GLU A 134 6.73 -22.13 -0.54
C GLU A 134 6.84 -23.42 0.26
N ASP A 135 7.84 -23.53 1.14
CA ASP A 135 8.06 -24.70 2.00
C ASP A 135 6.89 -24.95 2.98
N GLN A 136 6.22 -23.88 3.45
CA GLN A 136 5.19 -24.00 4.48
C GLN A 136 3.77 -24.03 3.94
N PHE A 137 3.51 -23.38 2.80
CA PHE A 137 2.16 -23.12 2.29
C PHE A 137 1.98 -23.47 0.81
N GLY A 138 3.08 -23.79 0.11
CA GLY A 138 3.07 -24.15 -1.32
C GLY A 138 3.42 -22.97 -2.23
N TYR A 139 3.56 -23.30 -3.52
CA TYR A 139 3.94 -22.37 -4.57
C TYR A 139 2.78 -21.48 -5.01
N ALA A 140 3.08 -20.20 -5.21
CA ALA A 140 2.23 -19.26 -5.92
C ALA A 140 3.10 -18.21 -6.63
N GLU A 141 2.63 -17.71 -7.78
CA GLU A 141 3.22 -16.56 -8.44
C GLU A 141 2.14 -15.57 -8.88
N THR A 142 2.48 -14.29 -8.94
CA THR A 142 1.58 -13.23 -9.40
C THR A 142 2.37 -11.98 -9.78
N GLN A 143 1.72 -11.05 -10.47
CA GLN A 143 2.29 -9.71 -10.64
C GLN A 143 2.32 -8.98 -9.29
N VAL A 144 3.46 -8.37 -8.98
CA VAL A 144 3.69 -7.55 -7.77
C VAL A 144 4.14 -6.17 -8.24
N VAL A 145 3.64 -5.10 -7.62
CA VAL A 145 4.12 -3.74 -7.90
C VAL A 145 5.62 -3.65 -7.63
N SER A 146 6.31 -2.68 -8.23
CA SER A 146 7.74 -2.51 -8.02
C SER A 146 8.09 -2.39 -6.53
N PHE A 147 9.34 -2.70 -6.17
CA PHE A 147 9.84 -2.51 -4.80
C PHE A 147 9.62 -1.08 -4.30
N ASP A 148 9.89 -0.10 -5.15
CA ASP A 148 9.77 1.31 -4.82
C ASP A 148 8.29 1.75 -4.64
N ASP A 149 7.37 1.30 -5.51
CA ASP A 149 5.93 1.52 -5.33
C ASP A 149 5.42 0.87 -4.04
N LEU A 150 5.86 -0.35 -3.77
CA LEU A 150 5.44 -1.12 -2.62
C LEU A 150 5.80 -0.43 -1.31
N TYR A 151 7.07 0.00 -1.18
CA TYR A 151 7.55 0.65 0.02
C TYR A 151 7.17 2.13 0.10
N ALA A 152 7.01 2.84 -1.02
CA ALA A 152 6.43 4.19 -1.03
C ALA A 152 5.02 4.19 -0.43
N GLY A 153 4.16 3.29 -0.88
CA GLY A 153 2.82 3.10 -0.31
C GLY A 153 2.86 2.70 1.17
N LYS A 154 3.84 1.86 1.57
CA LYS A 154 4.03 1.43 2.96
C LYS A 154 4.47 2.57 3.87
N ILE A 155 5.40 3.42 3.43
CA ILE A 155 5.86 4.59 4.18
C ILE A 155 4.71 5.58 4.38
N VAL A 156 3.95 5.88 3.32
CA VAL A 156 2.76 6.76 3.44
C VAL A 156 1.75 6.21 4.45
N ALA A 157 1.46 4.90 4.40
CA ALA A 157 0.58 4.27 5.36
C ALA A 157 1.14 4.32 6.80
N ALA A 158 2.45 4.12 6.98
CA ALA A 158 3.11 4.19 8.28
C ALA A 158 3.10 5.61 8.86
N LEU A 159 3.25 6.64 8.04
CA LEU A 159 3.12 8.03 8.47
C LEU A 159 1.69 8.39 8.85
N ASP A 160 0.70 7.98 8.05
CA ASP A 160 -0.72 8.34 8.25
C ASP A 160 -1.36 7.63 9.44
N ARG A 161 -1.26 6.31 9.51
CA ARG A 161 -1.95 5.50 10.53
C ARG A 161 -1.08 5.02 11.67
N GLN A 162 0.25 5.00 11.50
CA GLN A 162 1.25 4.59 12.49
C GLN A 162 0.99 3.19 13.09
N HIS A 163 0.46 2.27 12.27
CA HIS A 163 0.12 0.92 12.74
C HIS A 163 1.40 0.07 12.91
N PRO A 164 1.53 -0.74 13.97
CA PRO A 164 2.71 -1.58 14.24
C PRO A 164 3.18 -2.44 13.06
N ARG A 165 2.25 -3.01 12.27
CA ARG A 165 2.58 -3.80 11.07
C ARG A 165 3.28 -2.97 9.99
N ASP A 166 2.89 -1.70 9.84
CA ASP A 166 3.50 -0.82 8.84
C ASP A 166 4.88 -0.37 9.30
N LEU A 167 5.02 -0.05 10.58
CA LEU A 167 6.30 0.30 11.19
C LEU A 167 7.29 -0.88 11.13
N PHE A 168 6.84 -2.11 11.36
CA PHE A 168 7.66 -3.30 11.23
C PHE A 168 8.21 -3.48 9.79
N ASP A 169 7.34 -3.36 8.78
CA ASP A 169 7.76 -3.47 7.38
C ASP A 169 8.77 -2.36 7.00
N VAL A 170 8.58 -1.13 7.52
CA VAL A 170 9.51 0.00 7.30
C VAL A 170 10.82 -0.19 8.07
N ARG A 171 10.81 -0.76 9.28
CA ARG A 171 12.03 -1.11 10.03
C ARG A 171 12.98 -1.94 9.19
N ASP A 172 12.44 -2.98 8.57
CA ASP A 172 13.23 -3.89 7.74
C ASP A 172 13.78 -3.20 6.49
N LEU A 173 13.01 -2.30 5.89
CA LEU A 173 13.49 -1.46 4.79
C LEU A 173 14.66 -0.58 5.23
N LEU A 174 14.52 0.17 6.32
CA LEU A 174 15.56 1.08 6.80
C LEU A 174 16.85 0.35 7.15
N ARG A 175 16.74 -0.84 7.73
CA ARG A 175 17.91 -1.67 8.13
C ARG A 175 18.65 -2.31 6.96
N LYS A 176 17.93 -2.67 5.89
CA LYS A 176 18.50 -3.45 4.78
C LYS A 176 18.89 -2.60 3.59
N GLU A 177 17.99 -1.72 3.13
CA GLU A 177 18.17 -0.96 1.91
C GLU A 177 18.27 0.56 2.15
N GLY A 178 17.61 1.08 3.18
CA GLY A 178 17.45 2.51 3.38
C GLY A 178 16.50 3.15 2.36
N ILE A 179 16.60 4.47 2.18
CA ILE A 179 15.76 5.23 1.27
C ILE A 179 16.53 5.57 -0.02
N SER A 180 16.30 4.82 -1.09
CA SER A 180 16.89 5.08 -2.40
C SER A 180 16.26 6.32 -3.06
N THR A 181 16.93 6.85 -4.10
CA THR A 181 16.38 7.97 -4.90
C THR A 181 15.06 7.58 -5.58
N SER A 182 14.97 6.41 -6.19
CA SER A 182 13.77 5.91 -6.85
C SER A 182 12.62 5.69 -5.87
N LEU A 183 12.90 5.14 -4.69
CA LEU A 183 11.89 5.01 -3.62
C LEU A 183 11.37 6.37 -3.17
N ARG A 184 12.26 7.36 -3.00
CA ARG A 184 11.86 8.73 -2.62
C ARG A 184 11.01 9.39 -3.70
N GLN A 185 11.35 9.19 -4.97
CA GLN A 185 10.55 9.68 -6.09
C GLN A 185 9.15 9.04 -6.10
N ALA A 186 9.05 7.71 -5.97
CA ALA A 186 7.75 7.03 -5.82
C ALA A 186 6.97 7.59 -4.62
N PHE A 187 7.64 7.78 -3.47
CA PHE A 187 7.02 8.37 -2.28
C PHE A 187 6.39 9.74 -2.55
N LEU A 188 7.03 10.62 -3.34
CA LEU A 188 6.43 11.90 -3.73
C LEU A 188 5.11 11.71 -4.48
N ALA A 189 5.06 10.78 -5.45
CA ALA A 189 3.84 10.48 -6.18
C ALA A 189 2.73 9.96 -5.26
N TYR A 190 3.06 9.11 -4.29
CA TYR A 190 2.11 8.56 -3.32
C TYR A 190 1.61 9.61 -2.33
N ILE A 191 2.47 10.55 -1.87
CA ILE A 191 2.05 11.68 -1.03
C ILE A 191 1.11 12.61 -1.79
N VAL A 192 1.44 12.96 -3.03
CA VAL A 192 0.56 13.78 -3.88
C VAL A 192 -0.77 13.05 -4.17
N SER A 193 -0.76 11.72 -4.23
CA SER A 193 -1.98 10.92 -4.41
C SER A 193 -2.85 10.80 -3.15
N HIS A 194 -2.33 11.18 -1.98
CA HIS A 194 -3.04 11.02 -0.71
C HIS A 194 -4.20 12.00 -0.58
N ASN A 195 -5.32 11.56 0.04
CA ASN A 195 -6.53 12.38 0.18
C ASN A 195 -6.38 13.54 1.20
N ARG A 196 -5.47 13.38 2.18
CA ARG A 196 -5.16 14.44 3.17
C ARG A 196 -4.14 15.43 2.60
N PRO A 197 -4.07 16.68 3.13
CA PRO A 197 -2.97 17.60 2.86
C PRO A 197 -1.61 16.97 3.18
N ALA A 198 -0.57 17.28 2.39
CA ALA A 198 0.77 16.71 2.59
C ALA A 198 1.31 16.99 4.01
N ILE A 199 1.07 18.18 4.55
CA ILE A 199 1.50 18.58 5.91
C ILE A 199 0.98 17.62 6.99
N GLU A 200 -0.27 17.15 6.88
CA GLU A 200 -0.88 16.27 7.89
C GLU A 200 -0.26 14.86 7.89
N VAL A 201 0.29 14.43 6.76
CA VAL A 201 0.95 13.13 6.63
C VAL A 201 2.44 13.24 6.98
N LEU A 202 3.12 14.31 6.54
CA LEU A 202 4.56 14.50 6.75
C LEU A 202 4.92 14.98 8.17
N ALA A 203 3.99 15.67 8.85
CA ALA A 203 4.13 16.09 10.24
C ALA A 203 3.07 15.40 11.13
N PRO A 204 3.04 14.07 11.24
CA PRO A 204 1.98 13.35 11.93
C PRO A 204 2.08 13.58 13.46
N THR A 205 0.92 13.79 14.09
CA THR A 205 0.80 13.69 15.55
C THR A 205 1.12 12.27 15.99
N ARG A 206 2.07 12.08 16.93
CA ARG A 206 2.48 10.76 17.42
C ARG A 206 1.33 10.08 18.14
N LYS A 207 0.95 8.90 17.67
CA LYS A 207 -0.10 8.07 18.28
C LYS A 207 0.50 7.14 19.33
N ASP A 208 -0.25 6.86 20.38
CA ASP A 208 0.03 5.68 21.20
C ASP A 208 -0.41 4.44 20.41
N ILE A 209 0.53 3.55 20.15
CA ILE A 209 0.30 2.34 19.35
C ILE A 209 0.28 1.06 20.20
N ARG A 210 0.21 1.17 21.54
CA ARG A 210 0.29 0.05 22.47
C ARG A 210 -0.87 -0.94 22.29
N SER A 211 -2.10 -0.46 22.21
CA SER A 211 -3.27 -1.32 22.02
C SER A 211 -3.20 -2.06 20.67
N ASP A 212 -2.84 -1.33 19.58
CA ASP A 212 -2.66 -1.95 18.27
C ASP A 212 -1.50 -2.97 18.25
N PHE A 213 -0.45 -2.72 19.03
CA PHE A 213 0.67 -3.64 19.17
C PHE A 213 0.23 -4.95 19.86
N GLU A 214 -0.49 -4.84 20.97
CA GLU A 214 -0.92 -6.00 21.77
C GLU A 214 -2.00 -6.82 21.04
N GLU A 215 -2.98 -6.17 20.42
CA GLU A 215 -4.16 -6.83 19.85
C GLU A 215 -3.96 -7.29 18.39
N ASN A 216 -3.17 -6.52 17.60
CA ASN A 216 -3.12 -6.67 16.15
C ASN A 216 -1.75 -6.98 15.57
N PHE A 217 -0.70 -7.07 16.41
CA PHE A 217 0.67 -7.31 15.94
C PHE A 217 1.39 -8.42 16.71
N SER A 218 1.20 -8.50 18.02
CA SER A 218 1.84 -9.50 18.87
C SER A 218 1.53 -10.92 18.38
N GLY A 219 2.56 -11.75 18.21
CA GLY A 219 2.43 -13.13 17.70
C GLY A 219 2.38 -13.27 16.17
N MET A 220 2.46 -12.17 15.41
CA MET A 220 2.49 -12.23 13.94
C MET A 220 3.89 -12.36 13.34
N THR A 221 4.94 -12.16 14.13
CA THR A 221 6.34 -12.10 13.67
C THR A 221 7.12 -13.36 14.02
N THR A 222 8.10 -13.72 13.19
CA THR A 222 9.01 -14.83 13.44
C THR A 222 10.08 -14.49 14.48
N GLU A 223 10.42 -13.21 14.63
CA GLU A 223 11.33 -12.68 15.64
C GLU A 223 10.58 -11.91 16.74
N LEU A 224 11.22 -11.76 17.91
CA LEU A 224 10.68 -10.91 18.97
C LEU A 224 10.96 -9.45 18.65
N VAL A 225 9.91 -8.66 18.57
CA VAL A 225 9.98 -7.21 18.34
C VAL A 225 9.25 -6.49 19.46
N GLY A 226 9.91 -5.54 20.11
CA GLY A 226 9.34 -4.75 21.20
C GLY A 226 8.58 -3.53 20.70
N LEU A 227 7.61 -3.07 21.50
CA LEU A 227 6.89 -1.83 21.25
C LEU A 227 7.83 -0.62 21.06
N GLU A 228 8.82 -0.49 21.95
CA GLU A 228 9.77 0.62 21.92
C GLU A 228 10.63 0.64 20.65
N GLU A 229 10.91 -0.53 20.08
CA GLU A 229 11.62 -0.65 18.80
C GLU A 229 10.78 -0.08 17.65
N LEU A 230 9.49 -0.35 17.61
CA LEU A 230 8.60 0.20 16.59
C LEU A 230 8.37 1.70 16.77
N VAL A 231 8.34 2.18 18.01
CA VAL A 231 8.28 3.62 18.30
C VAL A 231 9.56 4.31 17.81
N ALA A 232 10.74 3.72 18.07
CA ALA A 232 12.01 4.22 17.56
C ALA A 232 12.06 4.21 16.02
N THR A 233 11.59 3.13 15.39
CA THR A 233 11.48 3.02 13.93
C THR A 233 10.62 4.14 13.33
N ARG A 234 9.54 4.53 13.99
CA ARG A 234 8.71 5.65 13.53
C ARG A 234 9.51 6.95 13.45
N GLU A 235 10.28 7.27 14.48
CA GLU A 235 11.09 8.49 14.49
C GLU A 235 12.23 8.42 13.46
N GLU A 236 12.88 7.25 13.32
CA GLU A 236 13.90 7.01 12.30
C GLU A 236 13.33 7.16 10.88
N MET A 237 12.13 6.65 10.62
CA MET A 237 11.43 6.81 9.35
C MET A 237 11.13 8.29 9.05
N ILE A 238 10.64 9.04 10.04
CA ILE A 238 10.35 10.47 9.87
C ILE A 238 11.64 11.24 9.60
N GLU A 239 12.71 10.94 10.32
CA GLU A 239 14.02 11.54 10.06
C GLU A 239 14.49 11.25 8.63
N ALA A 240 14.48 9.97 8.22
CA ALA A 240 15.00 9.56 6.91
C ALA A 240 14.17 10.10 5.74
N ILE A 241 12.84 10.12 5.84
CA ILE A 241 11.97 10.45 4.70
C ILE A 241 11.56 11.92 4.67
N VAL A 242 11.39 12.55 5.83
CA VAL A 242 10.92 13.94 5.95
C VAL A 242 12.06 14.90 6.23
N ALA A 243 12.79 14.72 7.35
CA ALA A 243 13.82 15.68 7.74
C ALA A 243 14.99 15.72 6.75
N GLN A 244 15.40 14.56 6.22
CA GLN A 244 16.46 14.42 5.21
C GLN A 244 15.93 14.52 3.75
N MET A 245 14.74 15.07 3.53
CA MET A 245 14.24 15.27 2.17
C MET A 245 15.08 16.28 1.41
N PRO A 246 15.50 15.99 0.14
CA PRO A 246 16.23 16.95 -0.70
C PRO A 246 15.42 18.23 -0.95
N ASP A 247 16.11 19.37 -1.09
CA ASP A 247 15.48 20.69 -1.26
C ASP A 247 14.58 20.75 -2.51
N GLU A 248 14.98 20.09 -3.60
CA GLU A 248 14.18 19.97 -4.82
C GLU A 248 12.83 19.25 -4.57
N HIS A 249 12.83 18.20 -3.78
CA HIS A 249 11.61 17.47 -3.42
C HIS A 249 10.72 18.27 -2.45
N ARG A 250 11.32 19.05 -1.52
CA ARG A 250 10.58 19.99 -0.66
C ARG A 250 9.91 21.06 -1.51
N ALA A 251 10.67 21.67 -2.45
CA ALA A 251 10.15 22.67 -3.38
C ALA A 251 9.02 22.11 -4.24
N PHE A 252 9.14 20.87 -4.73
CA PHE A 252 8.09 20.17 -5.46
C PHE A 252 6.79 20.08 -4.64
N LEU A 253 6.85 19.55 -3.42
CA LEU A 253 5.65 19.36 -2.58
C LEU A 253 5.00 20.70 -2.20
N VAL A 254 5.80 21.74 -1.88
CA VAL A 254 5.31 23.09 -1.63
C VAL A 254 4.65 23.67 -2.89
N GLY A 255 5.24 23.46 -4.06
CA GLY A 255 4.69 23.86 -5.36
C GLY A 255 3.35 23.18 -5.66
N VAL A 256 3.20 21.89 -5.34
CA VAL A 256 1.92 21.17 -5.45
C VAL A 256 0.84 21.84 -4.59
N GLU A 257 1.11 22.14 -3.32
CA GLU A 257 0.13 22.77 -2.42
C GLU A 257 -0.21 24.21 -2.86
N ARG A 258 0.73 24.94 -3.47
CA ARG A 258 0.48 26.28 -4.05
C ARG A 258 -0.29 26.24 -5.37
N GLY A 259 -0.23 25.13 -6.09
CA GLY A 259 -0.72 24.99 -7.47
C GLY A 259 0.29 25.49 -8.52
N GLU A 260 1.56 25.59 -8.18
CA GLU A 260 2.70 26.02 -9.00
C GLU A 260 3.66 24.83 -9.21
N ILE A 261 3.20 23.79 -9.90
CA ILE A 261 3.84 22.48 -9.93
C ILE A 261 4.93 22.42 -10.99
N ASP A 262 6.17 22.18 -10.58
CA ASP A 262 7.26 21.77 -11.46
C ASP A 262 7.59 20.28 -11.28
N TRP A 263 7.09 19.45 -12.19
CA TRP A 263 7.28 18.00 -12.17
C TRP A 263 8.74 17.57 -12.35
N ASN A 264 9.60 18.42 -12.92
CA ASN A 264 11.02 18.09 -13.07
C ASN A 264 11.69 17.93 -11.70
N LEU A 265 11.23 18.66 -10.69
CA LEU A 265 11.76 18.59 -9.33
C LEU A 265 11.45 17.25 -8.64
N SER A 266 10.42 16.52 -9.09
CA SER A 266 10.09 15.20 -8.57
C SER A 266 10.94 14.08 -9.17
N GLY A 267 11.56 14.32 -10.34
CA GLY A 267 12.21 13.31 -11.16
C GLY A 267 11.25 12.29 -11.82
N LEU A 268 9.93 12.54 -11.75
CA LEU A 268 8.87 11.63 -12.25
C LEU A 268 7.77 12.40 -12.99
N THR A 269 8.07 12.91 -14.18
CA THR A 269 7.10 13.69 -14.97
C THR A 269 5.83 12.90 -15.32
N ASP A 270 5.94 11.61 -15.54
CA ASP A 270 4.81 10.75 -15.91
C ASP A 270 3.85 10.48 -14.74
N ALA A 271 4.29 10.66 -13.49
CA ALA A 271 3.44 10.51 -12.32
C ALA A 271 2.24 11.49 -12.32
N ALA A 272 2.36 12.64 -13.03
CA ALA A 272 1.26 13.57 -13.27
C ALA A 272 0.04 12.91 -13.94
N ASN A 273 0.24 11.80 -14.65
CA ASN A 273 -0.81 11.08 -15.35
C ASN A 273 -1.58 10.08 -14.47
N LEU A 274 -1.08 9.75 -13.29
CA LEU A 274 -1.74 8.82 -12.39
C LEU A 274 -3.12 9.34 -11.96
N PRO A 275 -4.17 8.50 -11.99
CA PRO A 275 -5.54 8.92 -11.70
C PRO A 275 -5.70 9.56 -10.31
N ALA A 276 -5.03 9.05 -9.29
CA ALA A 276 -5.09 9.59 -7.93
C ALA A 276 -4.40 10.97 -7.84
N VAL A 277 -3.28 11.17 -8.55
CA VAL A 277 -2.60 12.46 -8.66
C VAL A 277 -3.54 13.48 -9.33
N ARG A 278 -4.09 13.15 -10.50
CA ARG A 278 -5.04 14.03 -11.20
C ARG A 278 -6.25 14.40 -10.34
N TRP A 279 -6.77 13.42 -9.62
CA TRP A 279 -7.88 13.65 -8.70
C TRP A 279 -7.52 14.63 -7.58
N LYS A 280 -6.35 14.45 -6.96
CA LYS A 280 -5.84 15.36 -5.94
C LYS A 280 -5.68 16.78 -6.49
N LEU A 281 -5.03 16.94 -7.64
CA LEU A 281 -4.81 18.25 -8.27
C LEU A 281 -6.13 18.95 -8.60
N THR A 282 -7.11 18.21 -9.16
CA THR A 282 -8.45 18.75 -9.39
C THR A 282 -9.12 19.25 -8.11
N ASN A 283 -8.91 18.56 -6.98
CA ASN A 283 -9.46 19.00 -5.70
C ASN A 283 -8.71 20.21 -5.13
N LEU A 284 -7.38 20.27 -5.29
CA LEU A 284 -6.58 21.44 -4.89
C LEU A 284 -6.99 22.69 -5.69
N ASP A 285 -7.26 22.58 -6.98
CA ASP A 285 -7.71 23.69 -7.82
C ASP A 285 -9.06 24.29 -7.38
N ARG A 286 -9.90 23.49 -6.72
CA ARG A 286 -11.20 23.92 -6.17
C ARG A 286 -11.05 24.65 -4.83
N LEU A 287 -9.88 24.57 -4.17
CA LEU A 287 -9.63 25.26 -2.91
C LEU A 287 -9.35 26.74 -3.16
N GLU A 288 -9.80 27.60 -2.22
CA GLU A 288 -9.45 29.01 -2.22
C GLU A 288 -7.93 29.21 -2.18
N ALA A 289 -7.42 30.16 -2.96
CA ALA A 289 -5.98 30.46 -3.03
C ALA A 289 -5.37 30.72 -1.65
N LYS A 290 -6.08 31.46 -0.77
CA LYS A 290 -5.63 31.74 0.60
C LYS A 290 -5.43 30.45 1.42
N ARG A 291 -6.29 29.45 1.24
CA ARG A 291 -6.17 28.17 1.93
C ARG A 291 -4.97 27.37 1.42
N ARG A 292 -4.78 27.34 0.09
CA ARG A 292 -3.61 26.70 -0.53
C ARG A 292 -2.29 27.32 -0.05
N HIS A 293 -2.19 28.64 -0.04
CA HIS A 293 -1.00 29.35 0.45
C HIS A 293 -0.70 29.00 1.91
N ARG A 294 -1.71 28.99 2.77
CA ARG A 294 -1.53 28.62 4.17
C ARG A 294 -1.01 27.18 4.32
N GLN A 295 -1.59 26.21 3.60
CA GLN A 295 -1.13 24.81 3.63
C GLN A 295 0.32 24.68 3.14
N ALA A 296 0.69 25.44 2.11
CA ALA A 296 2.06 25.46 1.61
C ALA A 296 3.05 26.10 2.60
N GLU A 297 2.67 27.19 3.29
CA GLU A 297 3.49 27.82 4.34
C GLU A 297 3.67 26.91 5.56
N GLU A 298 2.60 26.23 6.00
CA GLU A 298 2.65 25.25 7.07
C GLU A 298 3.57 24.07 6.69
N LEU A 299 3.47 23.57 5.44
CA LEU A 299 4.33 22.51 4.92
C LEU A 299 5.80 22.96 4.86
N GLU A 300 6.08 24.13 4.33
CA GLU A 300 7.44 24.70 4.28
C GLU A 300 8.03 24.86 5.69
N GLY A 301 7.19 25.15 6.67
CA GLY A 301 7.58 25.34 8.09
C GLY A 301 8.18 24.10 8.75
N ILE A 302 7.89 22.87 8.27
CA ILE A 302 8.45 21.64 8.87
C ILE A 302 9.94 21.45 8.59
N TRP A 303 10.51 22.20 7.64
CA TRP A 303 11.93 22.12 7.26
C TRP A 303 12.74 23.39 7.65
N ARG A 304 12.11 24.37 8.30
CA ARG A 304 12.78 25.57 8.86
C ARG A 304 13.22 25.31 10.28
#